data_f9993d3d12bc1d6fa16d737af8ad6b39
#
_entry.id   f9993d3d12bc1d6fa16d737af8ad6b39
#
_cell.length_a   1.000
_cell.length_b   1.000
_cell.length_c   1.000
_cell.angle_alpha   90.00
_cell.angle_beta   90.00
_cell.angle_gamma   90.00
#
_symmetry.space_group_name_H-M   'P 1'
#
loop_
_entity.id
_entity.type
_entity.pdbx_description
1 polymer ?
#
loop_
_entity_poly.entity_id
_entity_poly.type
_entity_poly.pdbx_seq_one_letter_code
_entity_poly.pdbx_strand_id
1 'polypeptide(L)'
;MKQDAGLSEITGFLLILTLVILCAAVFTASALPEILEAEERKQNEELLFRFASMQEEMDSLALAEESGCSGKAELEELFPGRTHLSLTYGKELAYGSAVFREAVITYAGEDTELTLGNGGVKKNGKQILPSSYRLAVNPNQTREQREITGPFHIEYTWQETISAGGRTYQVFHVRFA
;
A
#
# COMPACT_ATOMS: atom_id res chain seq x y z
N MET A 1 -65.30 -14.63 23.77
CA MET A 1 -64.55 -13.32 23.67
C MET A 1 -63.16 -13.30 24.31
N LYS A 2 -62.45 -14.40 24.50
CA LYS A 2 -61.09 -14.42 25.01
C LYS A 2 -60.04 -14.79 23.94
N GLN A 3 -60.43 -15.24 22.75
CA GLN A 3 -59.51 -15.62 21.68
C GLN A 3 -59.02 -14.45 20.84
N ASP A 4 -59.79 -13.36 20.73
CA ASP A 4 -59.42 -12.20 19.88
C ASP A 4 -58.28 -11.33 20.48
N ALA A 5 -58.14 -11.31 21.82
CA ALA A 5 -57.10 -10.56 22.49
C ALA A 5 -55.68 -11.14 22.22
N GLY A 6 -55.53 -12.46 22.21
CA GLY A 6 -54.27 -13.12 21.94
C GLY A 6 -53.80 -12.98 20.48
N LEU A 7 -54.72 -12.99 19.55
CA LEU A 7 -54.43 -12.77 18.12
C LEU A 7 -53.95 -11.34 17.85
N SER A 8 -54.55 -10.33 18.50
CA SER A 8 -54.16 -8.94 18.39
C SER A 8 -52.75 -8.67 18.92
N GLU A 9 -52.39 -9.35 20.01
CA GLU A 9 -51.06 -9.20 20.64
C GLU A 9 -49.96 -9.82 19.78
N ILE A 10 -50.20 -11.00 19.22
CA ILE A 10 -49.27 -11.66 18.29
C ILE A 10 -49.12 -10.84 17.00
N THR A 11 -50.20 -10.31 16.47
CA THR A 11 -50.16 -9.48 15.25
C THR A 11 -49.41 -8.18 15.51
N GLY A 12 -49.57 -7.55 16.66
CA GLY A 12 -48.82 -6.36 17.08
C GLY A 12 -47.33 -6.62 17.20
N PHE A 13 -46.96 -7.75 17.82
CA PHE A 13 -45.55 -8.15 17.92
C PHE A 13 -44.90 -8.41 16.56
N LEU A 14 -45.59 -9.15 15.67
CA LEU A 14 -45.09 -9.40 14.31
C LEU A 14 -44.92 -8.12 13.50
N LEU A 15 -45.81 -7.15 13.69
CA LEU A 15 -45.74 -5.86 13.00
C LEU A 15 -44.55 -5.03 13.48
N ILE A 16 -44.29 -4.99 14.78
CA ILE A 16 -43.10 -4.33 15.36
C ILE A 16 -41.81 -5.03 14.89
N LEU A 17 -41.79 -6.37 14.92
CA LEU A 17 -40.62 -7.13 14.47
C LEU A 17 -40.31 -6.88 12.99
N THR A 18 -41.33 -6.85 12.13
CA THR A 18 -41.17 -6.55 10.71
C THR A 18 -40.65 -5.12 10.50
N LEU A 19 -41.15 -4.16 11.27
CA LEU A 19 -40.69 -2.77 11.21
C LEU A 19 -39.22 -2.66 11.61
N VAL A 20 -38.80 -3.35 12.68
CA VAL A 20 -37.40 -3.35 13.14
C VAL A 20 -36.48 -3.97 12.07
N ILE A 21 -36.87 -5.09 11.47
CA ILE A 21 -36.08 -5.73 10.40
C ILE A 21 -36.01 -4.81 9.18
N LEU A 22 -37.09 -4.15 8.81
CA LEU A 22 -37.09 -3.22 7.68
C LEU A 22 -36.21 -1.99 7.93
N CYS A 23 -36.26 -1.42 9.13
CA CYS A 23 -35.36 -0.32 9.53
C CYS A 23 -33.90 -0.77 9.52
N ALA A 24 -33.59 -1.96 10.04
CA ALA A 24 -32.24 -2.51 10.00
C ALA A 24 -31.74 -2.74 8.55
N ALA A 25 -32.59 -3.28 7.68
CA ALA A 25 -32.26 -3.50 6.28
C ALA A 25 -31.99 -2.18 5.53
N VAL A 26 -32.81 -1.16 5.75
CA VAL A 26 -32.60 0.18 5.15
C VAL A 26 -31.29 0.80 5.69
N PHE A 27 -31.05 0.70 6.97
CA PHE A 27 -29.82 1.22 7.58
C PHE A 27 -28.58 0.54 7.02
N THR A 28 -28.58 -0.81 6.94
CA THR A 28 -27.43 -1.53 6.37
C THR A 28 -27.23 -1.22 4.88
N ALA A 29 -28.30 -1.05 4.11
CA ALA A 29 -28.19 -0.73 2.70
C ALA A 29 -27.66 0.71 2.43
N SER A 30 -27.94 1.66 3.32
CA SER A 30 -27.57 3.07 3.12
C SER A 30 -26.29 3.48 3.84
N ALA A 31 -26.05 3.02 5.07
CA ALA A 31 -24.94 3.47 5.88
C ALA A 31 -23.67 2.60 5.73
N LEU A 32 -23.84 1.30 5.44
CA LEU A 32 -22.69 0.39 5.33
C LEU A 32 -21.73 0.78 4.19
N PRO A 33 -22.18 1.13 2.99
CA PRO A 33 -21.27 1.55 1.91
C PRO A 33 -20.44 2.78 2.28
N GLU A 34 -21.07 3.79 2.90
CA GLU A 34 -20.37 5.02 3.29
C GLU A 34 -19.28 4.77 4.35
N ILE A 35 -19.55 3.85 5.29
CA ILE A 35 -18.57 3.46 6.32
C ILE A 35 -17.39 2.72 5.67
N LEU A 36 -17.65 1.79 4.77
CA LEU A 36 -16.60 1.03 4.07
C LEU A 36 -15.75 1.95 3.20
N GLU A 37 -16.34 2.88 2.45
CA GLU A 37 -15.59 3.86 1.66
C GLU A 37 -14.75 4.79 2.54
N ALA A 38 -15.24 5.17 3.72
CA ALA A 38 -14.49 6.01 4.64
C ALA A 38 -13.28 5.26 5.23
N GLU A 39 -13.43 3.97 5.55
CA GLU A 39 -12.33 3.12 6.00
C GLU A 39 -11.28 2.92 4.91
N GLU A 40 -11.69 2.63 3.68
CA GLU A 40 -10.77 2.51 2.54
C GLU A 40 -9.98 3.79 2.28
N ARG A 41 -10.64 4.95 2.33
CA ARG A 41 -9.95 6.24 2.17
C ARG A 41 -8.90 6.45 3.25
N LYS A 42 -9.24 6.18 4.49
CA LYS A 42 -8.31 6.32 5.62
C LYS A 42 -7.10 5.41 5.47
N GLN A 43 -7.31 4.18 5.05
CA GLN A 43 -6.23 3.21 4.81
C GLN A 43 -5.33 3.62 3.65
N ASN A 44 -5.92 4.08 2.55
CA ASN A 44 -5.17 4.58 1.41
C ASN A 44 -4.33 5.83 1.75
N GLU A 45 -4.82 6.68 2.65
CA GLU A 45 -4.06 7.83 3.17
C GLU A 45 -2.90 7.38 4.07
N GLU A 46 -3.13 6.41 4.94
CA GLU A 46 -2.08 5.86 5.79
C GLU A 46 -0.97 5.18 4.99
N LEU A 47 -1.33 4.37 4.00
CA LEU A 47 -0.37 3.76 3.08
C LEU A 47 0.42 4.80 2.30
N LEU A 48 -0.26 5.84 1.80
CA LEU A 48 0.42 6.93 1.11
C LEU A 48 1.42 7.63 2.03
N PHE A 49 1.05 7.88 3.28
CA PHE A 49 1.94 8.47 4.27
C PHE A 49 3.16 7.57 4.53
N ARG A 50 2.98 6.26 4.66
CA ARG A 50 4.07 5.30 4.84
C ARG A 50 5.01 5.26 3.63
N PHE A 51 4.47 5.27 2.41
CA PHE A 51 5.30 5.35 1.19
C PHE A 51 6.07 6.67 1.11
N ALA A 52 5.45 7.78 1.49
CA ALA A 52 6.12 9.08 1.54
C ALA A 52 7.25 9.09 2.58
N SER A 53 6.99 8.58 3.78
CA SER A 53 7.98 8.46 4.85
C SER A 53 9.17 7.57 4.43
N MET A 54 8.89 6.45 3.77
CA MET A 54 9.92 5.56 3.24
C MET A 54 10.79 6.25 2.18
N GLN A 55 10.18 7.06 1.30
CA GLN A 55 10.94 7.84 0.31
C GLN A 55 11.84 8.88 0.99
N GLU A 56 11.33 9.61 1.96
CA GLU A 56 12.12 10.60 2.70
C GLU A 56 13.27 9.96 3.47
N GLU A 57 13.06 8.81 4.06
CA GLU A 57 14.10 8.05 4.73
C GLU A 57 15.15 7.54 3.74
N MET A 58 14.75 6.97 2.60
CA MET A 58 15.67 6.57 1.55
C MET A 58 16.50 7.76 1.04
N ASP A 59 15.88 8.90 0.81
CA ASP A 59 16.58 10.11 0.37
C ASP A 59 17.58 10.60 1.44
N SER A 60 17.21 10.52 2.73
CA SER A 60 18.09 10.91 3.84
C SER A 60 19.30 9.98 4.01
N LEU A 61 19.08 8.66 3.88
CA LEU A 61 20.14 7.66 3.94
C LEU A 61 21.18 7.87 2.84
N ALA A 62 20.72 8.18 1.64
CA ALA A 62 21.61 8.47 0.52
C ALA A 62 22.37 9.78 0.66
N LEU A 63 21.76 10.80 1.28
CA LEU A 63 22.43 12.08 1.57
C LEU A 63 23.49 11.94 2.66
N ALA A 64 23.32 11.01 3.60
CA ALA A 64 24.29 10.76 4.67
C ALA A 64 25.60 10.12 4.16
N GLU A 65 25.64 9.61 2.92
CA GLU A 65 26.80 8.98 2.27
C GLU A 65 27.50 7.89 3.12
N GLU A 66 26.77 7.31 4.07
CA GLU A 66 27.33 6.28 4.95
C GLU A 66 26.98 4.88 4.44
N SER A 67 28.00 4.13 4.03
CA SER A 67 27.84 2.74 3.61
C SER A 67 27.29 1.88 4.74
N GLY A 68 26.24 1.12 4.47
CA GLY A 68 25.63 0.20 5.42
C GLY A 68 24.47 0.78 6.24
N CYS A 69 24.05 2.01 6.00
CA CYS A 69 22.83 2.54 6.56
C CYS A 69 21.61 1.77 6.03
N SER A 70 20.72 1.40 6.94
CA SER A 70 19.53 0.61 6.62
C SER A 70 18.29 1.24 7.22
N GLY A 71 17.19 1.14 6.50
CA GLY A 71 15.87 1.47 6.98
C GLY A 71 14.93 0.28 6.88
N LYS A 72 13.80 0.36 7.57
CA LYS A 72 12.78 -0.68 7.57
C LYS A 72 11.42 -0.03 7.57
N ALA A 73 10.59 -0.39 6.62
CA ALA A 73 9.18 -0.02 6.60
C ALA A 73 8.30 -1.24 6.87
N GLU A 74 7.38 -1.08 7.81
CA GLU A 74 6.33 -2.06 8.08
C GLU A 74 5.05 -1.61 7.37
N LEU A 75 4.57 -2.46 6.49
CA LEU A 75 3.29 -2.28 5.82
C LEU A 75 2.36 -3.40 6.29
N GLU A 76 1.41 -3.06 7.15
CA GLU A 76 0.37 -4.00 7.55
C GLU A 76 -0.67 -4.09 6.45
N GLU A 77 -1.05 -5.32 6.14
CA GLU A 77 -2.20 -5.56 5.28
C GLU A 77 -3.47 -5.26 6.07
N LEU A 78 -4.19 -4.24 5.64
CA LEU A 78 -5.40 -3.80 6.30
C LEU A 78 -6.65 -4.55 5.78
N PHE A 79 -6.53 -5.24 4.63
CA PHE A 79 -7.58 -6.09 4.07
C PHE A 79 -7.02 -7.43 3.57
N PRO A 80 -7.42 -8.56 4.16
CA PRO A 80 -6.98 -9.86 3.70
C PRO A 80 -7.54 -10.16 2.30
N GLY A 81 -6.65 -10.34 1.33
CA GLY A 81 -6.94 -11.08 0.12
C GLY A 81 -6.95 -10.37 -1.22
N ARG A 82 -6.71 -9.04 -1.31
CA ARG A 82 -6.76 -8.32 -2.60
C ARG A 82 -5.66 -7.30 -2.82
N THR A 83 -4.64 -7.27 -2.00
CA THR A 83 -3.56 -6.32 -2.09
C THR A 83 -2.27 -7.00 -2.49
N HIS A 84 -1.58 -6.43 -3.47
CA HIS A 84 -0.31 -6.98 -3.97
C HIS A 84 0.79 -5.96 -3.77
N LEU A 85 1.88 -6.39 -3.12
CA LEU A 85 3.12 -5.66 -3.10
C LEU A 85 4.10 -6.35 -4.04
N SER A 86 4.69 -5.59 -4.94
CA SER A 86 5.65 -6.11 -5.91
C SER A 86 6.85 -5.18 -6.09
N LEU A 87 7.99 -5.76 -6.40
CA LEU A 87 9.16 -5.05 -6.88
C LEU A 87 9.30 -5.33 -8.38
N THR A 88 9.12 -4.30 -9.18
CA THR A 88 9.25 -4.40 -10.63
C THR A 88 10.58 -3.81 -11.08
N TYR A 89 11.22 -4.48 -12.04
CA TYR A 89 12.50 -4.04 -12.60
C TYR A 89 12.28 -3.31 -13.92
N GLY A 90 12.94 -2.17 -14.03
CA GLY A 90 12.97 -1.38 -15.25
C GLY A 90 14.26 -1.59 -16.03
N LYS A 91 14.80 -0.46 -16.49
CA LYS A 91 15.99 -0.41 -17.36
C LYS A 91 17.24 -0.91 -16.63
N GLU A 92 18.06 -1.65 -17.34
CA GLU A 92 19.39 -2.03 -16.90
C GLU A 92 20.34 -0.82 -16.96
N LEU A 93 21.12 -0.66 -15.90
CA LEU A 93 22.05 0.45 -15.70
C LEU A 93 23.46 -0.13 -15.56
N ALA A 94 24.30 0.10 -16.55
CA ALA A 94 25.72 -0.27 -16.48
C ALA A 94 26.50 0.87 -15.78
N TYR A 95 27.22 0.56 -14.72
CA TYR A 95 28.06 1.48 -13.99
C TYR A 95 29.41 0.81 -13.66
N GLY A 96 30.47 1.20 -14.35
CA GLY A 96 31.75 0.52 -14.27
C GLY A 96 31.63 -0.95 -14.68
N SER A 97 32.04 -1.86 -13.81
CA SER A 97 31.89 -3.31 -13.98
C SER A 97 30.61 -3.90 -13.36
N ALA A 98 29.84 -3.07 -12.67
CA ALA A 98 28.61 -3.48 -12.02
C ALA A 98 27.39 -3.23 -12.92
N VAL A 99 26.38 -4.09 -12.77
CA VAL A 99 25.10 -3.96 -13.46
C VAL A 99 24.01 -3.82 -12.39
N PHE A 100 23.29 -2.72 -12.46
CA PHE A 100 22.12 -2.45 -11.63
C PHE A 100 20.85 -2.43 -12.47
N ARG A 101 19.70 -2.48 -11.84
CA ARG A 101 18.42 -2.28 -12.52
C ARG A 101 17.61 -1.22 -11.82
N GLU A 102 17.01 -0.34 -12.61
CA GLU A 102 15.97 0.56 -12.13
C GLU A 102 14.86 -0.27 -11.47
N ALA A 103 14.35 0.17 -10.32
CA ALA A 103 13.36 -0.56 -9.57
C ALA A 103 12.19 0.33 -9.17
N VAL A 104 11.02 -0.27 -9.05
CA VAL A 104 9.80 0.37 -8.55
C VAL A 104 9.11 -0.56 -7.60
N ILE A 105 8.87 -0.10 -6.38
CA ILE A 105 8.03 -0.77 -5.41
C ILE A 105 6.60 -0.35 -5.70
N THR A 106 5.73 -1.31 -5.96
CA THR A 106 4.33 -1.09 -6.30
C THR A 106 3.43 -1.77 -5.28
N TYR A 107 2.53 -1.01 -4.70
CA TYR A 107 1.38 -1.50 -3.96
C TYR A 107 0.15 -1.34 -4.84
N ALA A 108 -0.57 -2.42 -5.08
CA ALA A 108 -1.81 -2.43 -5.84
C ALA A 108 -2.95 -2.91 -4.93
N GLY A 109 -3.86 -2.01 -4.59
CA GLY A 109 -5.14 -2.28 -3.94
C GLY A 109 -6.28 -2.35 -4.97
N GLU A 110 -7.51 -2.43 -4.50
CA GLU A 110 -8.70 -2.55 -5.36
C GLU A 110 -8.85 -1.32 -6.27
N ASP A 111 -8.76 -0.11 -5.71
CA ASP A 111 -8.92 1.17 -6.43
C ASP A 111 -7.70 2.09 -6.33
N THR A 112 -6.64 1.65 -5.66
CA THR A 112 -5.46 2.49 -5.41
C THR A 112 -4.19 1.74 -5.78
N GLU A 113 -3.41 2.35 -6.66
CA GLU A 113 -2.04 1.95 -6.95
C GLU A 113 -1.08 3.01 -6.41
N LEU A 114 -0.14 2.57 -5.56
CA LEU A 114 0.96 3.40 -5.08
C LEU A 114 2.28 2.86 -5.63
N THR A 115 3.10 3.76 -6.16
CA THR A 115 4.44 3.38 -6.65
C THR A 115 5.50 4.28 -6.05
N LEU A 116 6.64 3.68 -5.68
CA LEU A 116 7.82 4.35 -5.15
C LEU A 116 9.06 3.93 -5.97
N GLY A 117 9.92 4.88 -6.29
CA GLY A 117 11.23 4.59 -6.88
C GLY A 117 11.52 5.26 -8.22
N ASN A 118 10.54 5.62 -9.01
CA ASN A 118 10.76 6.29 -10.31
C ASN A 118 10.65 7.82 -10.19
N GLY A 119 11.50 8.41 -9.35
CA GLY A 119 11.52 9.85 -9.09
C GLY A 119 10.49 10.30 -8.06
N GLY A 120 10.17 9.45 -7.07
CA GLY A 120 9.30 9.74 -5.96
C GLY A 120 8.10 8.81 -5.83
N VAL A 121 7.10 9.24 -5.07
CA VAL A 121 5.86 8.50 -4.83
C VAL A 121 4.76 8.96 -5.78
N LYS A 122 4.07 8.02 -6.39
CA LYS A 122 2.91 8.27 -7.24
C LYS A 122 1.69 7.49 -6.71
N LYS A 123 0.52 8.09 -6.89
CA LYS A 123 -0.78 7.45 -6.65
C LYS A 123 -1.56 7.43 -7.96
N ASN A 124 -1.97 6.26 -8.42
CA ASN A 124 -2.69 6.05 -9.68
C ASN A 124 -2.01 6.77 -10.86
N GLY A 125 -0.69 6.62 -10.96
CA GLY A 125 0.15 7.26 -11.97
C GLY A 125 0.42 8.76 -11.77
N LYS A 126 -0.28 9.44 -10.86
CA LYS A 126 -0.08 10.86 -10.55
C LYS A 126 0.98 11.02 -9.47
N GLN A 127 1.97 11.87 -9.71
CA GLN A 127 3.02 12.17 -8.76
C GLN A 127 2.48 12.96 -7.56
N ILE A 128 2.74 12.43 -6.36
CA ILE A 128 2.33 13.03 -5.08
C ILE A 128 3.54 13.64 -4.37
N LEU A 129 4.62 12.88 -4.27
CA LEU A 129 5.87 13.33 -3.68
C LEU A 129 6.99 13.18 -4.72
N PRO A 130 7.57 14.28 -5.25
CA PRO A 130 8.71 14.20 -6.15
C PRO A 130 10.00 13.89 -5.38
N SER A 131 10.88 13.09 -5.98
CA SER A 131 12.28 12.91 -5.55
C SER A 131 13.21 13.18 -6.72
N SER A 132 14.37 13.75 -6.43
CA SER A 132 15.45 13.95 -7.41
C SER A 132 16.13 12.64 -7.77
N TYR A 133 15.96 11.62 -6.95
CA TYR A 133 16.58 10.32 -7.08
C TYR A 133 15.61 9.27 -7.64
N ARG A 134 16.21 8.22 -8.19
CA ARG A 134 15.49 7.04 -8.65
C ARG A 134 16.03 5.82 -7.93
N LEU A 135 15.15 4.90 -7.63
CA LEU A 135 15.52 3.64 -7.00
C LEU A 135 16.21 2.73 -8.02
N ALA A 136 17.34 2.18 -7.63
CA ALA A 136 17.98 1.08 -8.34
C ALA A 136 18.33 -0.04 -7.37
N VAL A 137 18.43 -1.26 -7.87
CA VAL A 137 18.78 -2.45 -7.10
C VAL A 137 19.81 -3.30 -7.84
N ASN A 138 20.59 -4.06 -7.07
CA ASN A 138 21.45 -5.08 -7.62
C ASN A 138 20.63 -6.35 -7.92
N PRO A 139 20.50 -6.77 -9.19
CA PRO A 139 19.67 -7.91 -9.56
C PRO A 139 20.13 -9.25 -8.96
N ASN A 140 21.42 -9.36 -8.63
CA ASN A 140 21.97 -10.59 -8.03
C ASN A 140 21.65 -10.75 -6.54
N GLN A 141 21.24 -9.69 -5.88
CA GLN A 141 20.94 -9.67 -4.43
C GLN A 141 19.44 -9.61 -4.14
N THR A 142 18.64 -9.32 -5.13
CA THR A 142 17.19 -9.14 -4.96
C THR A 142 16.47 -10.36 -5.52
N ARG A 143 15.74 -11.08 -4.69
CA ARG A 143 14.88 -12.19 -5.15
C ARG A 143 13.69 -11.59 -5.89
N GLU A 144 13.41 -12.18 -7.05
CA GLU A 144 12.33 -11.79 -7.95
C GLU A 144 10.95 -11.74 -7.26
N GLN A 145 10.11 -10.87 -7.83
CA GLN A 145 8.66 -10.73 -7.72
C GLN A 145 7.99 -11.72 -6.77
N ARG A 146 7.58 -11.29 -5.60
CA ARG A 146 6.75 -12.05 -4.69
C ARG A 146 5.43 -11.32 -4.52
N GLU A 147 4.35 -11.96 -4.92
CA GLU A 147 3.04 -11.66 -4.36
C GLU A 147 3.10 -12.04 -2.88
N ILE A 148 3.00 -11.07 -2.01
CA ILE A 148 3.01 -11.30 -0.57
C ILE A 148 1.59 -11.01 -0.10
N THR A 149 0.96 -12.02 0.47
CA THR A 149 -0.31 -11.89 1.16
C THR A 149 -0.03 -11.92 2.67
N GLY A 150 -0.48 -10.91 3.39
CA GLY A 150 -0.31 -10.80 4.84
C GLY A 150 0.56 -9.60 5.26
N PRO A 151 0.77 -9.39 6.57
CA PRO A 151 1.64 -8.33 7.05
C PRO A 151 3.05 -8.55 6.53
N PHE A 152 3.63 -7.54 5.93
CA PHE A 152 4.95 -7.63 5.34
C PHE A 152 5.83 -6.46 5.74
N HIS A 153 7.12 -6.72 5.76
CA HIS A 153 8.14 -5.73 6.02
C HIS A 153 8.96 -5.51 4.75
N ILE A 154 9.27 -4.25 4.47
CA ILE A 154 10.26 -3.89 3.46
C ILE A 154 11.51 -3.45 4.20
N GLU A 155 12.57 -4.20 4.04
CA GLU A 155 13.89 -3.83 4.53
C GLU A 155 14.69 -3.26 3.35
N TYR A 156 15.33 -2.14 3.54
CA TYR A 156 16.18 -1.52 2.52
C TYR A 156 17.49 -1.03 3.14
N THR A 157 18.58 -1.35 2.46
CA THR A 157 19.93 -0.98 2.87
C THR A 157 20.56 -0.20 1.73
N TRP A 158 20.97 1.04 2.01
CA TRP A 158 21.67 1.86 1.04
C TRP A 158 23.05 1.28 0.73
N GLN A 159 23.43 1.31 -0.53
CA GLN A 159 24.73 0.82 -1.00
C GLN A 159 25.58 1.94 -1.57
N GLU A 160 25.08 2.63 -2.56
CA GLU A 160 25.79 3.69 -3.26
C GLU A 160 24.83 4.57 -4.06
N THR A 161 25.36 5.71 -4.51
CA THR A 161 24.66 6.60 -5.45
C THR A 161 25.39 6.59 -6.79
N ILE A 162 24.67 6.32 -7.87
CA ILE A 162 25.22 6.26 -9.21
C ILE A 162 24.55 7.27 -10.16
N SER A 163 25.29 7.72 -11.16
CA SER A 163 24.74 8.58 -12.21
C SER A 163 24.81 7.86 -13.55
N ALA A 164 23.65 7.69 -14.20
CA ALA A 164 23.56 7.05 -15.50
C ALA A 164 22.53 7.76 -16.38
N GLY A 165 22.87 8.03 -17.64
CA GLY A 165 21.99 8.68 -18.61
C GLY A 165 21.45 10.04 -18.18
N GLY A 166 22.25 10.84 -17.43
CA GLY A 166 21.86 12.18 -16.94
C GLY A 166 20.87 12.14 -15.77
N ARG A 167 20.72 11.01 -15.09
CA ARG A 167 19.86 10.82 -13.92
C ARG A 167 20.65 10.25 -12.78
N THR A 168 20.26 10.58 -11.56
CA THR A 168 20.85 10.07 -10.34
C THR A 168 19.99 8.94 -9.77
N TYR A 169 20.63 7.84 -9.47
CA TYR A 169 20.01 6.65 -8.89
C TYR A 169 20.64 6.36 -7.54
N GLN A 170 19.78 6.05 -6.58
CA GLN A 170 20.16 5.51 -5.30
C GLN A 170 20.04 3.99 -5.37
N VAL A 171 21.14 3.31 -5.12
CA VAL A 171 21.20 1.85 -5.14
C VAL A 171 20.92 1.34 -3.75
N PHE A 172 19.85 0.56 -3.63
CA PHE A 172 19.47 -0.12 -2.40
C PHE A 172 19.45 -1.64 -2.59
N HIS A 173 19.78 -2.34 -1.53
CA HIS A 173 19.37 -3.72 -1.37
C HIS A 173 18.00 -3.73 -0.75
N VAL A 174 17.00 -4.25 -1.45
CA VAL A 174 15.61 -4.31 -0.98
C VAL A 174 15.22 -5.76 -0.73
N ARG A 175 14.63 -6.00 0.42
CA ARG A 175 14.16 -7.31 0.84
C ARG A 175 12.73 -7.21 1.36
N PHE A 176 11.89 -8.11 0.87
CA PHE A 176 10.57 -8.33 1.43
C PHE A 176 10.61 -9.51 2.42
N ALA A 177 10.13 -9.29 3.63
CA ALA A 177 10.15 -10.28 4.73
C ALA A 177 8.75 -10.53 5.28
#